data_33327f05ec6e8d58f659b9e33e81ac37
#
_entry.id   33327f05ec6e8d58f659b9e33e81ac37
#
_cell.length_a   1.000
_cell.length_b   1.000
_cell.length_c   1.000
_cell.angle_alpha   90.00
_cell.angle_beta   90.00
_cell.angle_gamma   90.00
#
_symmetry.space_group_name_H-M   'P 1'
#
loop_
_entity.id
_entity.type
_entity.pdbx_description
1 polymer ?
#
loop_
_entity_poly.entity_id
_entity_poly.type
_entity_poly.pdbx_seq_one_letter_code
_entity_poly.pdbx_strand_id
1 'polypeptide(L)'
;MAEVATDPMGTELTDLFVTLRPRSEWKRASTQEELTVLIQQELRDLPGPRLAMTQPIEMRMNEMISGVRADVAAILYGDDLDLMVAKAAEIEAVLKSIDGAADVRVEQVTGQPVLQIHIKQDEIARYGIPAKTVLDLVESLGSKHVGEVYEGQLRFPLIIRLPDKARADPEAIGSILVATPSGERIPLSRLASVEIVEGPNTIKREWYQRRITIESNVRGRDMGSFVAEAQRKVDEQVTLPAGRYRVEWGGQFENLRRAQARLMVVVPVAMLMIFVLLYMTYRNMIDSIRVFTGVPFAWIGGIVALWIREMPFSISAAVGFIALSGVAVLDDMLLVSTIRRLRRYGRTLDEAVEEAAM
;
A
#
# COMPACT_ATOMS: atom_id res chain seq x y z
N MET A 1 9.86 21.32 7.21
CA MET A 1 10.01 20.37 6.10
C MET A 1 11.45 19.95 6.03
N ALA A 2 11.75 18.68 5.86
CA ALA A 2 13.11 18.24 5.62
C ALA A 2 13.60 18.80 4.27
N GLU A 3 14.83 19.30 4.19
CA GLU A 3 15.42 19.82 2.95
C GLU A 3 15.55 18.75 1.85
N VAL A 4 15.57 17.49 2.24
CA VAL A 4 15.54 16.34 1.35
C VAL A 4 14.36 15.47 1.75
N ALA A 5 13.33 15.42 0.93
CA ALA A 5 12.19 14.53 1.14
C ALA A 5 12.64 13.08 0.86
N THR A 6 12.91 12.33 1.92
CA THR A 6 13.12 10.88 1.84
C THR A 6 11.82 10.13 1.60
N ASP A 7 10.68 10.80 1.81
CA ASP A 7 9.33 10.30 1.59
C ASP A 7 8.49 11.42 0.95
N PRO A 8 8.22 11.35 -0.35
CA PRO A 8 7.46 12.37 -1.06
C PRO A 8 5.97 12.26 -0.70
N MET A 9 5.59 12.82 0.45
CA MET A 9 4.19 12.98 0.84
C MET A 9 3.62 14.26 0.21
N GLY A 10 2.40 14.16 -0.30
CA GLY A 10 1.63 15.33 -0.70
C GLY A 10 1.26 16.20 0.51
N THR A 11 0.86 17.43 0.25
CA THR A 11 0.49 18.40 1.31
C THR A 11 -0.77 18.01 2.08
N GLU A 12 -1.55 17.07 1.53
CA GLU A 12 -2.78 16.51 2.09
C GLU A 12 -2.52 15.40 3.13
N LEU A 13 -1.30 14.84 3.16
CA LEU A 13 -0.94 13.75 4.05
C LEU A 13 -0.17 14.27 5.27
N THR A 14 -0.49 13.72 6.43
CA THR A 14 0.23 14.00 7.67
C THR A 14 0.36 12.73 8.49
N ASP A 15 1.58 12.37 8.85
CA ASP A 15 1.84 11.25 9.76
C ASP A 15 1.91 11.79 11.20
N LEU A 16 1.03 11.27 12.06
CA LEU A 16 1.00 11.57 13.48
C LEU A 16 1.46 10.37 14.29
N PHE A 17 2.62 10.47 14.94
CA PHE A 17 3.13 9.42 15.82
C PHE A 17 2.57 9.58 17.23
N VAL A 18 1.80 8.59 17.68
CA VAL A 18 1.23 8.53 19.03
C VAL A 18 1.97 7.46 19.83
N THR A 19 2.73 7.87 20.83
CA THR A 19 3.40 6.95 21.74
C THR A 19 2.42 6.53 22.84
N LEU A 20 2.13 5.23 22.89
CA LEU A 20 1.23 4.67 23.89
C LEU A 20 1.96 4.44 25.23
N ARG A 21 1.22 4.50 26.32
CA ARG A 21 1.72 4.06 27.64
C ARG A 21 1.96 2.54 27.66
N PRO A 22 2.77 2.03 28.58
CA PRO A 22 2.93 0.59 28.77
C PRO A 22 1.57 -0.12 28.95
N ARG A 23 1.43 -1.33 28.37
CA ARG A 23 0.16 -2.08 28.42
C ARG A 23 -0.38 -2.27 29.84
N SER A 24 0.49 -2.40 30.85
CA SER A 24 0.12 -2.54 32.25
C SER A 24 -0.63 -1.33 32.82
N GLU A 25 -0.55 -0.18 32.17
CA GLU A 25 -1.22 1.06 32.58
C GLU A 25 -2.55 1.29 31.82
N TRP A 26 -2.89 0.44 30.85
CA TRP A 26 -4.12 0.59 30.08
C TRP A 26 -5.35 0.23 30.93
N LYS A 27 -6.33 1.13 30.95
CA LYS A 27 -7.56 0.97 31.75
C LYS A 27 -8.78 0.63 30.91
N ARG A 28 -8.77 0.97 29.62
CA ARG A 28 -9.94 0.91 28.72
C ARG A 28 -9.84 -0.18 27.65
N ALA A 29 -8.66 -0.78 27.48
CA ALA A 29 -8.41 -1.82 26.49
C ALA A 29 -7.39 -2.83 27.04
N SER A 30 -7.49 -4.08 26.65
CA SER A 30 -6.55 -5.16 26.98
C SER A 30 -5.63 -5.49 25.78
N THR A 31 -6.09 -5.22 24.58
CA THR A 31 -5.35 -5.43 23.32
C THR A 31 -5.15 -4.12 22.58
N GLN A 32 -4.21 -4.12 21.66
CA GLN A 32 -3.94 -2.95 20.80
C GLN A 32 -5.09 -2.71 19.82
N GLU A 33 -5.71 -3.78 19.35
CA GLU A 33 -6.86 -3.73 18.45
C GLU A 33 -8.06 -3.05 19.13
N GLU A 34 -8.38 -3.43 20.37
CA GLU A 34 -9.43 -2.77 21.16
C GLU A 34 -9.12 -1.30 21.38
N LEU A 35 -7.87 -0.95 21.71
CA LEU A 35 -7.46 0.42 21.90
C LEU A 35 -7.60 1.24 20.62
N THR A 36 -7.22 0.67 19.48
CA THR A 36 -7.35 1.31 18.16
C THR A 36 -8.81 1.63 17.84
N VAL A 37 -9.72 0.68 18.09
CA VAL A 37 -11.16 0.89 17.89
C VAL A 37 -11.69 2.01 18.78
N LEU A 38 -11.29 2.05 20.05
CA LEU A 38 -11.70 3.11 20.97
C LEU A 38 -11.18 4.49 20.54
N ILE A 39 -9.92 4.58 20.09
CA ILE A 39 -9.35 5.83 19.56
C ILE A 39 -10.11 6.28 18.31
N GLN A 40 -10.41 5.37 17.39
CA GLN A 40 -11.18 5.68 16.18
C GLN A 40 -12.59 6.20 16.53
N GLN A 41 -13.24 5.62 17.53
CA GLN A 41 -14.56 6.10 17.99
C GLN A 41 -14.49 7.51 18.56
N GLU A 42 -13.51 7.80 19.40
CA GLU A 42 -13.33 9.15 19.99
C GLU A 42 -12.98 10.22 18.95
N LEU A 43 -12.28 9.83 17.87
CA LEU A 43 -11.88 10.74 16.81
C LEU A 43 -12.87 10.82 15.64
N ARG A 44 -13.97 10.05 15.70
CA ARG A 44 -14.96 9.97 14.62
C ARG A 44 -15.62 11.31 14.30
N ASP A 45 -15.83 12.12 15.34
CA ASP A 45 -16.53 13.41 15.22
C ASP A 45 -15.59 14.57 14.91
N LEU A 46 -14.28 14.29 14.67
CA LEU A 46 -13.32 15.31 14.31
C LEU A 46 -13.56 15.75 12.85
N PRO A 47 -13.99 16.99 12.60
CA PRO A 47 -14.28 17.44 11.24
C PRO A 47 -12.98 17.65 10.44
N GLY A 48 -12.98 17.22 9.20
CA GLY A 48 -11.93 17.50 8.22
C GLY A 48 -11.01 16.30 7.93
N PRO A 49 -10.12 15.86 8.84
CA PRO A 49 -9.16 14.82 8.49
C PRO A 49 -9.78 13.42 8.39
N ARG A 50 -9.36 12.65 7.39
CA ARG A 50 -9.63 11.21 7.30
C ARG A 50 -8.51 10.48 8.00
N LEU A 51 -8.83 9.75 9.07
CA LEU A 51 -7.83 9.07 9.89
C LEU A 51 -7.73 7.60 9.53
N ALA A 52 -6.50 7.11 9.37
CA ALA A 52 -6.17 5.70 9.28
C ALA A 52 -5.19 5.35 10.40
N MET A 53 -5.48 4.30 11.16
CA MET A 53 -4.63 3.84 12.25
C MET A 53 -3.79 2.66 11.78
N THR A 54 -2.47 2.83 11.88
CA THR A 54 -1.52 1.79 11.51
C THR A 54 -0.31 1.80 12.44
N GLN A 55 0.48 0.75 12.41
CA GLN A 55 1.76 0.72 13.09
C GLN A 55 2.86 1.24 12.16
N PRO A 56 3.84 2.02 12.67
CA PRO A 56 4.89 2.59 11.83
C PRO A 56 5.69 1.55 11.04
N ILE A 57 6.02 0.41 11.67
CA ILE A 57 6.75 -0.69 11.00
C ILE A 57 5.89 -1.33 9.92
N GLU A 58 4.64 -1.63 10.23
CA GLU A 58 3.68 -2.23 9.29
C GLU A 58 3.47 -1.32 8.07
N MET A 59 3.23 -0.03 8.30
CA MET A 59 3.06 0.96 7.24
C MET A 59 4.28 1.00 6.31
N ARG A 60 5.50 1.06 6.89
CA ARG A 60 6.75 1.07 6.09
C ARG A 60 6.99 -0.22 5.34
N MET A 61 6.71 -1.36 5.96
CA MET A 61 6.81 -2.66 5.30
C MET A 61 5.82 -2.77 4.14
N ASN A 62 4.57 -2.34 4.34
CA ASN A 62 3.55 -2.35 3.29
C ASN A 62 3.96 -1.45 2.12
N GLU A 63 4.41 -0.24 2.40
CA GLU A 63 4.88 0.71 1.39
C GLU A 63 6.07 0.19 0.60
N MET A 64 7.08 -0.41 1.27
CA MET A 64 8.27 -0.97 0.62
C MET A 64 7.97 -2.22 -0.22
N ILE A 65 7.03 -3.05 0.22
CA ILE A 65 6.76 -4.34 -0.42
C ILE A 65 5.69 -4.22 -1.51
N SER A 66 4.66 -3.41 -1.27
CA SER A 66 3.49 -3.30 -2.16
C SER A 66 3.30 -1.92 -2.79
N GLY A 67 4.10 -0.93 -2.40
CA GLY A 67 3.96 0.44 -2.88
C GLY A 67 2.72 1.17 -2.37
N VAL A 68 1.97 0.55 -1.43
CA VAL A 68 0.72 1.08 -0.85
C VAL A 68 0.76 0.90 0.66
N ARG A 69 0.15 1.82 1.40
CA ARG A 69 0.18 1.82 2.87
C ARG A 69 -0.92 0.98 3.53
N ALA A 70 -1.76 0.31 2.73
CA ALA A 70 -2.90 -0.48 3.19
C ALA A 70 -2.77 -1.96 2.77
N ASP A 71 -3.60 -2.81 3.37
CA ASP A 71 -3.63 -4.25 3.08
C ASP A 71 -4.05 -4.55 1.65
N VAL A 72 -5.05 -3.82 1.15
CA VAL A 72 -5.63 -3.96 -0.18
C VAL A 72 -5.70 -2.62 -0.87
N ALA A 73 -5.36 -2.58 -2.13
CA ALA A 73 -5.50 -1.43 -3.00
C ALA A 73 -6.24 -1.80 -4.29
N ALA A 74 -7.29 -1.07 -4.60
CA ALA A 74 -7.87 -1.03 -5.93
C ALA A 74 -7.25 0.14 -6.69
N ILE A 75 -6.51 -0.13 -7.75
CA ILE A 75 -5.79 0.88 -8.54
C ILE A 75 -6.57 1.10 -9.82
N LEU A 76 -7.22 2.26 -9.92
CA LEU A 76 -7.97 2.67 -11.09
C LEU A 76 -7.05 3.40 -12.08
N TYR A 77 -6.93 2.88 -13.28
CA TYR A 77 -6.22 3.51 -14.39
C TYR A 77 -7.19 4.17 -15.35
N GLY A 78 -6.80 5.32 -15.91
CA GLY A 78 -7.61 6.06 -16.88
C GLY A 78 -6.89 7.27 -17.45
N ASP A 79 -7.57 8.00 -18.33
CA ASP A 79 -7.03 9.19 -19.01
C ASP A 79 -7.73 10.50 -18.58
N ASP A 80 -8.99 10.48 -18.20
CA ASP A 80 -9.74 11.63 -17.72
C ASP A 80 -9.78 11.64 -16.19
N LEU A 81 -9.23 12.69 -15.57
CA LEU A 81 -9.09 12.78 -14.12
C LEU A 81 -10.44 12.93 -13.41
N ASP A 82 -11.35 13.72 -13.97
CA ASP A 82 -12.66 13.99 -13.36
C ASP A 82 -13.51 12.74 -13.34
N LEU A 83 -13.52 12.00 -14.45
CA LEU A 83 -14.18 10.71 -14.54
C LEU A 83 -13.54 9.68 -13.59
N MET A 84 -12.20 9.67 -13.48
CA MET A 84 -11.50 8.78 -12.55
C MET A 84 -11.87 9.08 -11.10
N VAL A 85 -11.97 10.35 -10.71
CA VAL A 85 -12.38 10.75 -9.35
C VAL A 85 -13.81 10.27 -9.06
N ALA A 86 -14.75 10.46 -10.01
CA ALA A 86 -16.11 9.99 -9.86
C ALA A 86 -16.17 8.45 -9.71
N LYS A 87 -15.44 7.72 -10.56
CA LYS A 87 -15.39 6.25 -10.51
C LYS A 87 -14.67 5.72 -9.26
N ALA A 88 -13.64 6.41 -8.79
CA ALA A 88 -12.98 6.05 -7.54
C ALA A 88 -13.92 6.19 -6.33
N ALA A 89 -14.78 7.21 -6.32
CA ALA A 89 -15.81 7.36 -5.29
C ALA A 89 -16.88 6.24 -5.34
N GLU A 90 -17.27 5.79 -6.54
CA GLU A 90 -18.16 4.62 -6.70
C GLU A 90 -17.50 3.35 -6.13
N ILE A 91 -16.21 3.10 -6.46
CA ILE A 91 -15.44 1.96 -5.95
C ILE A 91 -15.31 2.05 -4.41
N GLU A 92 -15.04 3.25 -3.86
CA GLU A 92 -14.98 3.47 -2.41
C GLU A 92 -16.28 3.08 -1.72
N ALA A 93 -17.41 3.50 -2.29
CA ALA A 93 -18.73 3.18 -1.75
C ALA A 93 -19.00 1.66 -1.77
N VAL A 94 -18.62 0.98 -2.84
CA VAL A 94 -18.73 -0.49 -2.94
C VAL A 94 -17.85 -1.16 -1.87
N LEU A 95 -16.58 -0.76 -1.74
CA LEU A 95 -15.67 -1.33 -0.75
C LEU A 95 -16.18 -1.15 0.68
N LYS A 96 -16.72 0.03 1.02
CA LYS A 96 -17.31 0.31 2.34
C LYS A 96 -18.51 -0.57 2.68
N SER A 97 -19.19 -1.13 1.67
CA SER A 97 -20.33 -2.04 1.84
C SER A 97 -19.94 -3.48 2.13
N ILE A 98 -18.66 -3.81 2.14
CA ILE A 98 -18.16 -5.18 2.30
C ILE A 98 -17.78 -5.42 3.75
N ASP A 99 -18.25 -6.52 4.32
CA ASP A 99 -17.89 -6.91 5.68
C ASP A 99 -16.37 -7.12 5.80
N GLY A 100 -15.79 -6.58 6.85
CA GLY A 100 -14.35 -6.59 7.08
C GLY A 100 -13.60 -5.41 6.47
N ALA A 101 -14.24 -4.55 5.68
CA ALA A 101 -13.63 -3.33 5.18
C ALA A 101 -13.35 -2.34 6.33
N ALA A 102 -12.13 -1.87 6.41
CA ALA A 102 -11.71 -0.86 7.39
C ALA A 102 -10.86 0.22 6.71
N ASP A 103 -10.94 1.45 7.23
CA ASP A 103 -10.12 2.58 6.78
C ASP A 103 -10.16 2.81 5.26
N VAL A 104 -11.31 2.55 4.63
CA VAL A 104 -11.47 2.72 3.17
C VAL A 104 -11.32 4.18 2.79
N ARG A 105 -10.39 4.47 1.91
CA ARG A 105 -10.13 5.83 1.44
C ARG A 105 -9.69 5.87 -0.01
N VAL A 106 -10.11 6.91 -0.72
CA VAL A 106 -9.58 7.27 -2.03
C VAL A 106 -8.39 8.19 -1.84
N GLU A 107 -7.34 7.99 -2.61
CA GLU A 107 -6.22 8.91 -2.72
C GLU A 107 -6.73 10.29 -3.15
N GLN A 108 -6.35 11.32 -2.40
CA GLN A 108 -6.78 12.68 -2.71
C GLN A 108 -5.97 13.23 -3.89
N VAL A 109 -6.61 13.33 -5.03
CA VAL A 109 -5.99 13.84 -6.26
C VAL A 109 -6.46 15.25 -6.65
N THR A 110 -7.53 15.75 -6.03
CA THR A 110 -8.12 17.09 -6.25
C THR A 110 -8.29 17.83 -4.94
N GLY A 111 -8.68 19.09 -4.98
CA GLY A 111 -8.99 19.90 -3.79
C GLY A 111 -7.88 20.85 -3.39
N GLN A 112 -6.77 20.94 -4.14
CA GLN A 112 -5.75 21.94 -3.87
C GLN A 112 -6.14 23.27 -4.51
N PRO A 113 -6.21 24.38 -3.73
CA PRO A 113 -6.40 25.70 -4.31
C PRO A 113 -5.19 26.07 -5.14
N VAL A 114 -5.42 26.31 -6.42
CA VAL A 114 -4.39 26.71 -7.40
C VAL A 114 -4.71 28.12 -7.88
N LEU A 115 -3.75 29.02 -7.75
CA LEU A 115 -3.84 30.33 -8.38
C LEU A 115 -3.61 30.18 -9.88
N GLN A 116 -4.67 30.40 -10.65
CA GLN A 116 -4.62 30.33 -12.10
C GLN A 116 -4.64 31.72 -12.71
N ILE A 117 -3.72 31.96 -13.64
CA ILE A 117 -3.60 33.25 -14.32
C ILE A 117 -3.73 33.01 -15.82
N HIS A 118 -4.86 33.45 -16.39
CA HIS A 118 -5.14 33.35 -17.80
C HIS A 118 -4.84 34.65 -18.52
N ILE A 119 -3.87 34.63 -19.42
CA ILE A 119 -3.50 35.79 -20.20
C ILE A 119 -4.57 36.08 -21.26
N LYS A 120 -5.06 37.31 -21.29
CA LYS A 120 -6.01 37.80 -22.31
C LYS A 120 -5.20 38.21 -23.54
N GLN A 121 -5.12 37.32 -24.53
CA GLN A 121 -4.27 37.52 -25.72
C GLN A 121 -4.58 38.79 -26.47
N ASP A 122 -5.85 39.17 -26.63
CA ASP A 122 -6.28 40.37 -27.31
C ASP A 122 -5.82 41.66 -26.57
N GLU A 123 -5.84 41.62 -25.23
CA GLU A 123 -5.42 42.79 -24.45
C GLU A 123 -3.90 42.94 -24.47
N ILE A 124 -3.10 41.88 -24.30
CA ILE A 124 -1.64 42.01 -24.41
C ILE A 124 -1.22 42.48 -25.81
N ALA A 125 -1.90 42.00 -26.86
CA ALA A 125 -1.65 42.45 -28.23
C ALA A 125 -1.98 43.93 -28.43
N ARG A 126 -3.10 44.43 -27.86
CA ARG A 126 -3.50 45.84 -27.92
C ARG A 126 -2.45 46.77 -27.32
N TYR A 127 -1.82 46.36 -26.21
CA TYR A 127 -0.79 47.17 -25.56
C TYR A 127 0.64 46.83 -26.03
N GLY A 128 0.78 45.98 -27.03
CA GLY A 128 2.08 45.57 -27.58
C GLY A 128 2.98 44.84 -26.56
N ILE A 129 2.37 44.19 -25.52
CA ILE A 129 3.11 43.51 -24.47
C ILE A 129 3.40 42.07 -24.87
N PRO A 130 4.66 41.63 -24.91
CA PRO A 130 4.99 40.25 -25.16
C PRO A 130 4.43 39.35 -24.03
N ALA A 131 3.81 38.22 -24.38
CA ALA A 131 3.28 37.25 -23.38
C ALA A 131 4.38 36.83 -22.38
N LYS A 132 5.63 36.72 -22.82
CA LYS A 132 6.79 36.44 -21.98
C LYS A 132 6.93 37.42 -20.81
N THR A 133 6.66 38.69 -21.00
CA THR A 133 6.74 39.70 -19.92
C THR A 133 5.75 39.42 -18.81
N VAL A 134 4.53 39.00 -19.18
CA VAL A 134 3.51 38.59 -18.20
C VAL A 134 3.89 37.28 -17.51
N LEU A 135 4.40 36.30 -18.28
CA LEU A 135 4.86 35.04 -17.72
C LEU A 135 6.05 35.20 -16.76
N ASP A 136 7.02 36.06 -17.09
CA ASP A 136 8.17 36.38 -16.23
C ASP A 136 7.72 37.02 -14.89
N LEU A 137 6.68 37.86 -14.94
CA LEU A 137 6.06 38.40 -13.73
C LEU A 137 5.36 37.30 -12.89
N VAL A 138 4.57 36.46 -13.54
CA VAL A 138 3.87 35.33 -12.87
C VAL A 138 4.87 34.40 -12.24
N GLU A 139 5.96 34.05 -12.90
CA GLU A 139 7.05 33.25 -12.35
C GLU A 139 7.64 33.87 -11.06
N SER A 140 7.74 35.21 -11.04
CA SER A 140 8.25 35.97 -9.89
C SER A 140 7.30 36.00 -8.68
N LEU A 141 6.02 35.67 -8.85
CA LEU A 141 5.09 35.45 -7.72
C LEU A 141 5.53 34.26 -6.87
N GLY A 142 5.97 33.18 -7.50
CA GLY A 142 6.54 32.02 -6.83
C GLY A 142 7.99 32.25 -6.46
N SER A 143 8.88 31.95 -7.37
CA SER A 143 10.33 32.17 -7.24
C SER A 143 10.95 32.04 -8.63
N LYS A 144 11.36 33.14 -9.24
CA LYS A 144 12.05 33.14 -10.53
C LYS A 144 13.54 32.91 -10.31
N HIS A 145 14.08 31.82 -10.84
CA HIS A 145 15.51 31.55 -10.84
C HIS A 145 16.20 32.41 -11.92
N VAL A 146 17.16 33.24 -11.52
CA VAL A 146 17.83 34.17 -12.40
C VAL A 146 19.32 33.89 -12.58
N GLY A 147 19.90 33.05 -11.77
CA GLY A 147 21.30 32.67 -11.85
C GLY A 147 21.81 31.98 -10.59
N GLU A 148 23.12 31.87 -10.47
CA GLU A 148 23.81 31.30 -9.33
C GLU A 148 24.85 32.26 -8.80
N VAL A 149 25.02 32.32 -7.48
CA VAL A 149 26.11 33.01 -6.79
C VAL A 149 27.14 31.96 -6.39
N TYR A 150 28.42 32.22 -6.73
CA TYR A 150 29.52 31.31 -6.42
C TYR A 150 30.33 31.86 -5.25
N GLU A 151 30.46 31.09 -4.18
CA GLU A 151 31.33 31.36 -3.05
C GLU A 151 32.36 30.23 -2.90
N GLY A 152 33.49 30.36 -3.53
CA GLY A 152 34.48 29.28 -3.62
C GLY A 152 33.92 28.09 -4.40
N GLN A 153 33.71 26.94 -3.73
CA GLN A 153 33.13 25.74 -4.33
C GLN A 153 31.61 25.65 -4.10
N LEU A 154 31.03 26.53 -3.30
CA LEU A 154 29.61 26.55 -3.01
C LEU A 154 28.84 27.33 -4.06
N ARG A 155 27.66 26.84 -4.43
CA ARG A 155 26.75 27.46 -5.39
C ARG A 155 25.42 27.72 -4.72
N PHE A 156 24.97 28.95 -4.78
CA PHE A 156 23.68 29.37 -4.21
C PHE A 156 22.77 29.87 -5.34
N PRO A 157 21.51 29.35 -5.43
CA PRO A 157 20.59 29.84 -6.42
C PRO A 157 20.20 31.30 -6.13
N LEU A 158 20.34 32.16 -7.13
CA LEU A 158 19.84 33.54 -7.08
C LEU A 158 18.40 33.54 -7.58
N ILE A 159 17.46 33.89 -6.71
CA ILE A 159 16.04 33.94 -7.02
C ILE A 159 15.46 35.32 -6.84
N ILE A 160 14.54 35.70 -7.73
CA ILE A 160 13.71 36.89 -7.58
C ILE A 160 12.32 36.42 -7.15
N ARG A 161 11.81 37.07 -6.11
CA ARG A 161 10.47 36.82 -5.58
C ARG A 161 9.81 38.12 -5.21
N LEU A 162 8.55 38.29 -5.55
CA LEU A 162 7.79 39.46 -5.14
C LEU A 162 7.52 39.46 -3.63
N PRO A 163 7.43 40.64 -3.00
CA PRO A 163 7.11 40.76 -1.58
C PRO A 163 5.78 40.10 -1.23
N ASP A 164 5.66 39.58 -0.01
CA ASP A 164 4.46 38.86 0.44
C ASP A 164 3.18 39.69 0.29
N LYS A 165 3.23 40.99 0.52
CA LYS A 165 2.08 41.89 0.33
C LYS A 165 1.56 41.94 -1.11
N ALA A 166 2.44 41.79 -2.11
CA ALA A 166 2.07 41.84 -3.52
C ALA A 166 1.47 40.52 -4.04
N ARG A 167 1.55 39.47 -3.23
CA ARG A 167 1.07 38.12 -3.58
C ARG A 167 0.13 37.53 -2.54
N ALA A 168 -0.41 38.37 -1.62
CA ALA A 168 -1.24 37.91 -0.53
C ALA A 168 -2.59 37.34 -0.99
N ASP A 169 -3.18 37.94 -2.02
CA ASP A 169 -4.47 37.57 -2.58
C ASP A 169 -4.56 37.88 -4.08
N PRO A 170 -5.60 37.37 -4.78
CA PRO A 170 -5.78 37.61 -6.21
C PRO A 170 -5.92 39.09 -6.59
N GLU A 171 -6.48 39.94 -5.71
CA GLU A 171 -6.65 41.36 -5.97
C GLU A 171 -5.32 42.09 -5.91
N ALA A 172 -4.48 41.80 -4.91
CA ALA A 172 -3.12 42.33 -4.82
C ALA A 172 -2.30 41.95 -6.05
N ILE A 173 -2.39 40.65 -6.48
CA ILE A 173 -1.72 40.19 -7.70
C ILE A 173 -2.25 40.88 -8.93
N GLY A 174 -3.56 41.04 -9.08
CA GLY A 174 -4.18 41.77 -10.20
C GLY A 174 -3.80 43.24 -10.28
N SER A 175 -3.41 43.87 -9.17
CA SER A 175 -2.99 45.28 -9.09
C SER A 175 -1.53 45.50 -9.49
N ILE A 176 -0.72 44.45 -9.66
CA ILE A 176 0.69 44.55 -10.05
C ILE A 176 0.78 45.21 -11.41
N LEU A 177 1.66 46.19 -11.54
CA LEU A 177 1.84 46.99 -12.77
C LEU A 177 2.83 46.32 -13.71
N VAL A 178 2.40 46.07 -14.94
CA VAL A 178 3.22 45.59 -16.05
C VAL A 178 3.60 46.76 -16.94
N ALA A 179 4.87 46.90 -17.25
CA ALA A 179 5.35 47.98 -18.13
C ALA A 179 5.10 47.60 -19.61
N THR A 180 4.56 48.55 -20.39
CA THR A 180 4.45 48.44 -21.83
C THR A 180 5.76 48.86 -22.50
N PRO A 181 6.00 48.51 -23.77
CA PRO A 181 7.13 49.02 -24.53
C PRO A 181 7.15 50.54 -24.67
N SER A 182 5.98 51.20 -24.60
CA SER A 182 5.84 52.68 -24.62
C SER A 182 6.14 53.36 -23.28
N GLY A 183 6.37 52.58 -22.20
CA GLY A 183 6.67 53.09 -20.86
C GLY A 183 5.45 53.27 -19.95
N GLU A 184 4.25 53.04 -20.45
CA GLU A 184 3.03 53.03 -19.63
C GLU A 184 3.02 51.82 -18.67
N ARG A 185 2.31 51.95 -17.55
CA ARG A 185 2.15 50.85 -16.54
C ARG A 185 0.70 50.46 -16.46
N ILE A 186 0.41 49.20 -16.76
CA ILE A 186 -0.94 48.64 -16.84
C ILE A 186 -1.11 47.57 -15.75
N PRO A 187 -2.20 47.61 -14.96
CA PRO A 187 -2.47 46.54 -13.98
C PRO A 187 -2.62 45.19 -14.66
N LEU A 188 -2.08 44.13 -14.02
CA LEU A 188 -2.15 42.76 -14.51
C LEU A 188 -3.59 42.30 -14.74
N SER A 189 -4.55 42.74 -13.93
CA SER A 189 -5.99 42.43 -14.08
C SER A 189 -6.59 42.85 -15.43
N ARG A 190 -5.99 43.84 -16.12
CA ARG A 190 -6.36 44.18 -17.49
C ARG A 190 -5.83 43.17 -18.50
N LEU A 191 -4.64 42.65 -18.26
CA LEU A 191 -3.92 41.77 -19.18
C LEU A 191 -4.21 40.28 -18.97
N ALA A 192 -4.69 39.89 -17.76
CA ALA A 192 -4.96 38.54 -17.41
C ALA A 192 -6.15 38.48 -16.42
N SER A 193 -6.83 37.34 -16.36
CA SER A 193 -7.71 37.00 -15.22
C SER A 193 -6.88 36.23 -14.18
N VAL A 194 -7.14 36.55 -12.90
CA VAL A 194 -6.46 35.95 -11.75
C VAL A 194 -7.52 35.32 -10.90
N GLU A 195 -7.55 34.01 -10.81
CA GLU A 195 -8.60 33.25 -10.14
C GLU A 195 -8.00 32.14 -9.28
N ILE A 196 -8.65 31.84 -8.15
CA ILE A 196 -8.35 30.64 -7.38
C ILE A 196 -9.32 29.56 -7.84
N VAL A 197 -8.77 28.49 -8.41
CA VAL A 197 -9.53 27.32 -8.85
C VAL A 197 -9.12 26.11 -8.05
N GLU A 198 -10.03 25.16 -7.93
CA GLU A 198 -9.70 23.84 -7.39
C GLU A 198 -8.93 23.06 -8.46
N GLY A 199 -7.71 22.71 -8.14
CA GLY A 199 -6.84 21.99 -9.05
C GLY A 199 -6.43 20.63 -8.53
N PRO A 200 -5.73 19.83 -9.36
CA PRO A 200 -5.18 18.57 -8.92
C PRO A 200 -4.03 18.80 -7.93
N ASN A 201 -4.06 18.09 -6.81
CA ASN A 201 -2.98 18.10 -5.84
C ASN A 201 -1.78 17.30 -6.35
N THR A 202 -2.02 16.05 -6.73
CA THR A 202 -1.00 15.14 -7.26
C THR A 202 -1.59 14.29 -8.38
N ILE A 203 -0.91 14.20 -9.50
CA ILE A 203 -1.27 13.28 -10.59
C ILE A 203 -0.25 12.16 -10.64
N LYS A 204 -0.59 11.01 -10.08
CA LYS A 204 0.26 9.82 -10.14
C LYS A 204 0.12 9.10 -11.47
N ARG A 205 1.23 8.58 -11.97
CA ARG A 205 1.27 7.78 -13.19
C ARG A 205 2.06 6.50 -12.97
N GLU A 206 1.58 5.45 -13.62
CA GLU A 206 2.27 4.18 -13.71
C GLU A 206 2.15 3.66 -15.14
N TRP A 207 3.26 3.22 -15.72
CA TRP A 207 3.31 2.82 -17.14
C TRP A 207 2.72 3.89 -18.09
N TYR A 208 3.03 5.18 -17.81
CA TYR A 208 2.52 6.36 -18.55
C TYR A 208 1.02 6.63 -18.42
N GLN A 209 0.24 5.79 -17.74
CA GLN A 209 -1.18 6.00 -17.46
C GLN A 209 -1.39 6.70 -16.13
N ARG A 210 -2.39 7.56 -16.03
CA ARG A 210 -2.84 8.12 -14.75
C ARG A 210 -3.42 7.02 -13.90
N ARG A 211 -3.20 7.09 -12.59
CA ARG A 211 -3.80 6.17 -11.63
C ARG A 211 -4.36 6.90 -10.43
N ILE A 212 -5.42 6.35 -9.86
CA ILE A 212 -5.96 6.72 -8.55
C ILE A 212 -6.02 5.44 -7.72
N THR A 213 -5.53 5.51 -6.48
CA THR A 213 -5.53 4.37 -5.57
C THR A 213 -6.67 4.49 -4.57
N ILE A 214 -7.44 3.42 -4.44
CA ILE A 214 -8.46 3.25 -3.40
C ILE A 214 -7.91 2.21 -2.43
N GLU A 215 -7.62 2.63 -1.21
CA GLU A 215 -7.01 1.82 -0.16
C GLU A 215 -8.06 1.29 0.81
N SER A 216 -7.86 0.07 1.29
CA SER A 216 -8.68 -0.56 2.32
C SER A 216 -7.82 -1.45 3.20
N ASN A 217 -8.02 -1.38 4.50
CA ASN A 217 -7.55 -2.40 5.44
C ASN A 217 -8.63 -3.47 5.61
N VAL A 218 -8.23 -4.67 6.01
CA VAL A 218 -9.14 -5.80 6.24
C VAL A 218 -9.07 -6.21 7.70
N ARG A 219 -10.22 -6.21 8.40
CA ARG A 219 -10.29 -6.60 9.81
C ARG A 219 -11.36 -7.65 10.03
N GLY A 220 -11.03 -8.63 10.87
CA GLY A 220 -11.96 -9.72 11.24
C GLY A 220 -12.34 -10.67 10.12
N ARG A 221 -11.64 -10.62 8.97
CA ARG A 221 -11.89 -11.44 7.80
C ARG A 221 -10.61 -11.78 7.06
N ASP A 222 -10.62 -12.92 6.35
CA ASP A 222 -9.53 -13.30 5.45
C ASP A 222 -9.43 -12.36 4.24
N MET A 223 -8.21 -11.90 3.97
CA MET A 223 -7.91 -10.95 2.88
C MET A 223 -8.27 -11.51 1.50
N GLY A 224 -8.03 -12.81 1.25
CA GLY A 224 -8.33 -13.44 -0.04
C GLY A 224 -9.82 -13.44 -0.35
N SER A 225 -10.66 -13.82 0.63
CA SER A 225 -12.12 -13.83 0.50
C SER A 225 -12.69 -12.41 0.38
N PHE A 226 -12.08 -11.43 1.08
CA PHE A 226 -12.45 -10.02 0.96
C PHE A 226 -12.22 -9.50 -0.45
N VAL A 227 -11.01 -9.71 -1.00
CA VAL A 227 -10.67 -9.22 -2.35
C VAL A 227 -11.50 -9.91 -3.42
N ALA A 228 -11.77 -11.22 -3.29
CA ALA A 228 -12.62 -11.93 -4.26
C ALA A 228 -14.05 -11.35 -4.29
N GLU A 229 -14.63 -11.00 -3.13
CA GLU A 229 -15.92 -10.34 -3.06
C GLU A 229 -15.86 -8.91 -3.60
N ALA A 230 -14.80 -8.17 -3.26
CA ALA A 230 -14.60 -6.82 -3.72
C ALA A 230 -14.50 -6.73 -5.26
N GLN A 231 -13.71 -7.63 -5.87
CA GLN A 231 -13.60 -7.73 -7.33
C GLN A 231 -14.97 -7.95 -7.96
N ARG A 232 -15.70 -8.97 -7.51
CA ARG A 232 -17.02 -9.28 -8.03
C ARG A 232 -17.99 -8.11 -7.92
N LYS A 233 -18.10 -7.47 -6.74
CA LYS A 233 -19.01 -6.34 -6.52
C LYS A 233 -18.62 -5.11 -7.33
N VAL A 234 -17.34 -4.82 -7.47
CA VAL A 234 -16.86 -3.69 -8.29
C VAL A 234 -17.16 -3.95 -9.76
N ASP A 235 -16.91 -5.16 -10.27
CA ASP A 235 -17.21 -5.53 -11.66
C ASP A 235 -18.73 -5.49 -11.97
N GLU A 236 -19.57 -5.84 -10.98
CA GLU A 236 -21.04 -5.82 -11.13
C GLU A 236 -21.65 -4.40 -11.02
N GLN A 237 -21.08 -3.54 -10.16
CA GLN A 237 -21.73 -2.27 -9.78
C GLN A 237 -21.07 -1.05 -10.40
N VAL A 238 -19.80 -1.13 -10.79
CA VAL A 238 -19.05 0.02 -11.33
C VAL A 238 -18.81 -0.19 -12.82
N THR A 239 -19.52 0.58 -13.64
CA THR A 239 -19.33 0.54 -15.09
C THR A 239 -18.18 1.45 -15.50
N LEU A 240 -17.13 0.88 -16.08
CA LEU A 240 -15.99 1.61 -16.61
C LEU A 240 -16.07 1.69 -18.15
N PRO A 241 -15.66 2.82 -18.76
CA PRO A 241 -15.55 2.90 -20.22
C PRO A 241 -14.55 1.89 -20.76
N ALA A 242 -14.97 1.13 -21.78
CA ALA A 242 -14.17 0.05 -22.34
C ALA A 242 -12.84 0.54 -22.94
N GLY A 243 -11.78 -0.22 -22.72
CA GLY A 243 -10.48 -0.10 -23.39
C GLY A 243 -9.50 0.92 -22.82
N ARG A 244 -9.95 1.93 -22.05
CA ARG A 244 -9.07 2.96 -21.49
C ARG A 244 -9.01 2.95 -19.96
N TYR A 245 -10.02 2.36 -19.33
CA TYR A 245 -10.15 2.29 -17.88
C TYR A 245 -10.07 0.85 -17.42
N ARG A 246 -9.34 0.60 -16.36
CA ARG A 246 -9.25 -0.71 -15.71
C ARG A 246 -8.97 -0.55 -14.23
N VAL A 247 -9.38 -1.54 -13.46
CA VAL A 247 -9.03 -1.66 -12.04
C VAL A 247 -8.06 -2.84 -11.88
N GLU A 248 -6.94 -2.59 -11.25
CA GLU A 248 -6.00 -3.61 -10.84
C GLU A 248 -5.99 -3.72 -9.32
N TRP A 249 -5.81 -4.91 -8.80
CA TRP A 249 -5.82 -5.18 -7.37
C TRP A 249 -4.39 -5.43 -6.89
N GLY A 250 -3.95 -4.60 -5.96
CA GLY A 250 -2.61 -4.60 -5.40
C GLY A 250 -2.62 -4.61 -3.87
N GLY A 251 -1.50 -4.20 -3.30
CA GLY A 251 -1.28 -4.22 -1.86
C GLY A 251 -0.69 -5.55 -1.39
N GLN A 252 -0.84 -5.87 -0.12
CA GLN A 252 -0.37 -7.13 0.46
C GLN A 252 -1.03 -8.36 -0.20
N PHE A 253 -2.25 -8.19 -0.71
CA PHE A 253 -2.96 -9.26 -1.42
C PHE A 253 -2.16 -9.81 -2.61
N GLU A 254 -1.49 -8.96 -3.38
CA GLU A 254 -0.65 -9.42 -4.50
C GLU A 254 0.51 -10.29 -4.02
N ASN A 255 1.14 -9.91 -2.92
CA ASN A 255 2.21 -10.68 -2.30
C ASN A 255 1.72 -12.03 -1.75
N LEU A 256 0.54 -12.03 -1.12
CA LEU A 256 -0.11 -13.26 -0.68
C LEU A 256 -0.35 -14.20 -1.86
N ARG A 257 -0.90 -13.70 -2.95
CA ARG A 257 -1.18 -14.49 -4.17
C ARG A 257 0.09 -15.03 -4.82
N ARG A 258 1.15 -14.20 -4.91
CA ARG A 258 2.45 -14.64 -5.43
C ARG A 258 3.08 -15.72 -4.54
N ALA A 259 2.98 -15.55 -3.22
CA ALA A 259 3.50 -16.52 -2.27
C ALA A 259 2.72 -17.83 -2.33
N GLN A 260 1.38 -17.80 -2.42
CA GLN A 260 0.56 -18.99 -2.60
C GLN A 260 0.92 -19.73 -3.90
N ALA A 261 1.09 -19.02 -5.01
CA ALA A 261 1.51 -19.63 -6.28
C ALA A 261 2.88 -20.31 -6.16
N ARG A 262 3.84 -19.69 -5.47
CA ARG A 262 5.15 -20.29 -5.21
C ARG A 262 5.06 -21.52 -4.30
N LEU A 263 4.25 -21.46 -3.24
CA LEU A 263 4.05 -22.58 -2.32
C LEU A 263 3.40 -23.77 -3.01
N MET A 264 2.47 -23.57 -3.94
CA MET A 264 1.88 -24.66 -4.73
C MET A 264 2.91 -25.47 -5.54
N VAL A 265 4.05 -24.89 -5.86
CA VAL A 265 5.15 -25.59 -6.53
C VAL A 265 6.18 -26.10 -5.51
N VAL A 266 6.57 -25.28 -4.55
CA VAL A 266 7.63 -25.61 -3.58
C VAL A 266 7.24 -26.77 -2.67
N VAL A 267 5.98 -26.81 -2.20
CA VAL A 267 5.53 -27.87 -1.28
C VAL A 267 5.58 -29.25 -1.93
N PRO A 268 4.99 -29.52 -3.12
CA PRO A 268 5.13 -30.80 -3.79
C PRO A 268 6.58 -31.19 -4.10
N VAL A 269 7.42 -30.23 -4.51
CA VAL A 269 8.84 -30.48 -4.78
C VAL A 269 9.57 -30.88 -3.51
N ALA A 270 9.31 -30.21 -2.38
CA ALA A 270 9.89 -30.55 -1.09
C ALA A 270 9.45 -31.95 -0.63
N MET A 271 8.14 -32.27 -0.77
CA MET A 271 7.62 -33.59 -0.43
C MET A 271 8.25 -34.70 -1.30
N LEU A 272 8.37 -34.45 -2.60
CA LEU A 272 9.05 -35.36 -3.50
C LEU A 272 10.52 -35.58 -3.10
N MET A 273 11.21 -34.51 -2.75
CA MET A 273 12.61 -34.57 -2.31
C MET A 273 12.74 -35.39 -1.01
N ILE A 274 11.88 -35.16 -0.03
CA ILE A 274 11.81 -35.94 1.22
C ILE A 274 11.60 -37.41 0.88
N PHE A 275 10.64 -37.72 0.02
CA PHE A 275 10.36 -39.10 -0.39
C PHE A 275 11.55 -39.77 -1.10
N VAL A 276 12.22 -39.06 -1.99
CA VAL A 276 13.43 -39.58 -2.67
C VAL A 276 14.57 -39.87 -1.66
N LEU A 277 14.78 -38.94 -0.70
CA LEU A 277 15.79 -39.17 0.35
C LEU A 277 15.46 -40.36 1.23
N LEU A 278 14.19 -40.55 1.60
CA LEU A 278 13.73 -41.74 2.31
C LEU A 278 13.97 -43.01 1.51
N TYR A 279 13.65 -42.99 0.21
CA TYR A 279 13.92 -44.14 -0.66
C TYR A 279 15.42 -44.46 -0.78
N MET A 280 16.25 -43.45 -0.90
CA MET A 280 17.71 -43.63 -0.91
C MET A 280 18.23 -44.25 0.40
N THR A 281 17.66 -43.87 1.54
CA THR A 281 18.03 -44.36 2.88
C THR A 281 17.59 -45.79 3.10
N TYR A 282 16.36 -46.13 2.78
CA TYR A 282 15.78 -47.45 3.07
C TYR A 282 15.99 -48.47 1.95
N ARG A 283 16.21 -47.98 0.72
CA ARG A 283 16.26 -48.80 -0.50
C ARG A 283 15.07 -49.80 -0.62
N ASN A 284 13.97 -49.48 -0.02
CA ASN A 284 12.75 -50.25 -0.01
C ASN A 284 11.53 -49.29 -0.09
N MET A 285 10.72 -49.46 -1.14
CA MET A 285 9.57 -48.62 -1.39
C MET A 285 8.52 -48.66 -0.27
N ILE A 286 8.27 -49.88 0.28
CA ILE A 286 7.27 -50.11 1.29
C ILE A 286 7.61 -49.35 2.60
N ASP A 287 8.87 -49.40 3.02
CA ASP A 287 9.29 -48.70 4.25
C ASP A 287 9.36 -47.20 4.06
N SER A 288 9.76 -46.74 2.86
CA SER A 288 9.73 -45.30 2.52
C SER A 288 8.31 -44.76 2.55
N ILE A 289 7.32 -45.49 2.02
CA ILE A 289 5.91 -45.09 2.08
C ILE A 289 5.42 -45.07 3.53
N ARG A 290 5.76 -46.09 4.34
CA ARG A 290 5.35 -46.17 5.77
C ARG A 290 5.80 -44.92 6.54
N VAL A 291 7.07 -44.58 6.43
CA VAL A 291 7.60 -43.36 7.08
C VAL A 291 6.94 -42.10 6.53
N PHE A 292 6.73 -42.02 5.20
CA PHE A 292 6.09 -40.86 4.59
C PHE A 292 4.62 -40.67 4.99
N THR A 293 3.91 -41.74 5.39
CA THR A 293 2.53 -41.61 5.89
C THR A 293 2.41 -40.87 7.22
N GLY A 294 3.48 -40.70 7.99
CA GLY A 294 3.51 -39.84 9.17
C GLY A 294 3.26 -38.38 8.88
N VAL A 295 3.64 -37.90 7.68
CA VAL A 295 3.45 -36.50 7.28
C VAL A 295 1.96 -36.08 7.29
N PRO A 296 1.02 -36.78 6.62
CA PRO A 296 -0.40 -36.48 6.70
C PRO A 296 -0.94 -36.46 8.13
N PHE A 297 -0.50 -37.38 8.99
CA PHE A 297 -0.94 -37.41 10.41
C PHE A 297 -0.46 -36.19 11.17
N ALA A 298 0.80 -35.77 10.95
CA ALA A 298 1.32 -34.53 11.56
C ALA A 298 0.54 -33.29 11.08
N TRP A 299 0.15 -33.24 9.80
CA TRP A 299 -0.67 -32.15 9.27
C TRP A 299 -2.05 -32.04 9.91
N ILE A 300 -2.68 -33.16 10.23
CA ILE A 300 -3.96 -33.16 10.97
C ILE A 300 -3.80 -32.42 12.30
N GLY A 301 -2.72 -32.72 13.06
CA GLY A 301 -2.42 -32.02 14.31
C GLY A 301 -2.20 -30.50 14.09
N GLY A 302 -1.49 -30.13 13.05
CA GLY A 302 -1.27 -28.73 12.67
C GLY A 302 -2.57 -28.00 12.32
N ILE A 303 -3.46 -28.63 11.55
CA ILE A 303 -4.77 -28.05 11.18
C ILE A 303 -5.66 -27.87 12.42
N VAL A 304 -5.72 -28.87 13.29
CA VAL A 304 -6.47 -28.79 14.53
C VAL A 304 -5.95 -27.69 15.45
N ALA A 305 -4.64 -27.52 15.54
CA ALA A 305 -4.03 -26.45 16.33
C ALA A 305 -4.38 -25.05 15.79
N LEU A 306 -4.36 -24.84 14.47
CA LEU A 306 -4.80 -23.60 13.85
C LEU A 306 -6.30 -23.34 14.11
N TRP A 307 -7.12 -24.36 13.99
CA TRP A 307 -8.56 -24.26 14.22
C TRP A 307 -8.91 -23.90 15.68
N ILE A 308 -8.27 -24.55 16.66
CA ILE A 308 -8.47 -24.22 18.08
C ILE A 308 -8.07 -22.80 18.43
N ARG A 309 -7.05 -22.27 17.73
CA ARG A 309 -6.55 -20.90 17.95
C ARG A 309 -7.24 -19.87 17.08
N GLU A 310 -8.23 -20.26 16.29
CA GLU A 310 -8.95 -19.38 15.35
C GLU A 310 -8.02 -18.60 14.40
N MET A 311 -6.85 -19.20 14.08
CA MET A 311 -5.85 -18.56 13.20
C MET A 311 -6.11 -18.96 11.74
N PRO A 312 -6.14 -17.99 10.82
CA PRO A 312 -6.26 -18.28 9.39
C PRO A 312 -4.99 -18.98 8.87
N PHE A 313 -5.16 -19.77 7.80
CA PHE A 313 -4.02 -20.40 7.13
C PHE A 313 -3.19 -19.34 6.41
N SER A 314 -2.05 -18.97 6.99
CA SER A 314 -1.13 -17.96 6.49
C SER A 314 0.08 -18.57 5.77
N ILE A 315 0.87 -17.73 5.08
CA ILE A 315 2.17 -18.14 4.48
C ILE A 315 3.09 -18.72 5.57
N SER A 316 3.12 -18.11 6.75
CA SER A 316 3.91 -18.58 7.89
C SER A 316 3.46 -19.96 8.37
N ALA A 317 2.13 -20.20 8.40
CA ALA A 317 1.58 -21.52 8.70
C ALA A 317 2.04 -22.56 7.66
N ALA A 318 1.98 -22.25 6.37
CA ALA A 318 2.44 -23.15 5.31
C ALA A 318 3.93 -23.52 5.45
N VAL A 319 4.79 -22.57 5.79
CA VAL A 319 6.20 -22.85 6.10
C VAL A 319 6.32 -23.71 7.35
N GLY A 320 5.49 -23.47 8.37
CA GLY A 320 5.40 -24.31 9.57
C GLY A 320 5.02 -25.77 9.25
N PHE A 321 4.10 -26.00 8.32
CA PHE A 321 3.73 -27.34 7.85
C PHE A 321 4.88 -28.06 7.13
N ILE A 322 5.72 -27.34 6.36
CA ILE A 322 6.93 -27.92 5.76
C ILE A 322 7.91 -28.37 6.85
N ALA A 323 8.16 -27.51 7.84
CA ALA A 323 9.03 -27.85 8.97
C ALA A 323 8.48 -29.03 9.79
N LEU A 324 7.17 -29.03 10.08
CA LEU A 324 6.48 -30.12 10.77
C LEU A 324 6.62 -31.45 10.00
N SER A 325 6.54 -31.41 8.67
CA SER A 325 6.76 -32.59 7.83
C SER A 325 8.15 -33.18 8.01
N GLY A 326 9.18 -32.30 8.09
CA GLY A 326 10.56 -32.74 8.33
C GLY A 326 10.75 -33.40 9.68
N VAL A 327 10.15 -32.85 10.74
CA VAL A 327 10.21 -33.43 12.10
C VAL A 327 9.47 -34.77 12.15
N ALA A 328 8.26 -34.85 11.58
CA ALA A 328 7.49 -36.09 11.53
C ALA A 328 8.24 -37.22 10.83
N VAL A 329 8.85 -36.93 9.69
CA VAL A 329 9.69 -37.91 8.96
C VAL A 329 10.88 -38.36 9.80
N LEU A 330 11.52 -37.45 10.55
CA LEU A 330 12.66 -37.78 11.41
C LEU A 330 12.24 -38.75 12.53
N ASP A 331 11.12 -38.50 13.21
CA ASP A 331 10.60 -39.33 14.28
C ASP A 331 10.20 -40.71 13.75
N ASP A 332 9.45 -40.77 12.65
CA ASP A 332 9.06 -42.04 12.02
C ASP A 332 10.28 -42.81 11.50
N MET A 333 11.30 -42.13 11.01
CA MET A 333 12.55 -42.76 10.60
C MET A 333 13.29 -43.41 11.75
N LEU A 334 13.35 -42.76 12.93
CA LEU A 334 13.94 -43.31 14.13
C LEU A 334 13.16 -44.52 14.62
N LEU A 335 11.83 -44.42 14.65
CA LEU A 335 10.95 -45.50 15.05
C LEU A 335 11.14 -46.74 14.16
N VAL A 336 11.00 -46.60 12.86
CA VAL A 336 11.13 -47.71 11.89
C VAL A 336 12.54 -48.30 11.92
N SER A 337 13.60 -47.50 12.06
CA SER A 337 14.97 -48.01 12.18
C SER A 337 15.21 -48.82 13.45
N THR A 338 14.61 -48.40 14.57
CA THR A 338 14.68 -49.11 15.86
C THR A 338 13.91 -50.42 15.79
N ILE A 339 12.70 -50.44 15.23
CA ILE A 339 11.94 -51.68 15.03
C ILE A 339 12.74 -52.68 14.16
N ARG A 340 13.33 -52.22 13.08
CA ARG A 340 14.18 -53.07 12.20
C ARG A 340 15.37 -53.65 12.95
N ARG A 341 16.02 -52.82 13.77
CA ARG A 341 17.15 -53.27 14.60
C ARG A 341 16.72 -54.34 15.58
N LEU A 342 15.63 -54.15 16.35
CA LEU A 342 15.12 -55.11 17.30
C LEU A 342 14.68 -56.43 16.66
N ARG A 343 14.05 -56.37 15.47
CA ARG A 343 13.73 -57.57 14.70
C ARG A 343 14.95 -58.35 14.23
N ARG A 344 16.06 -57.69 13.88
CA ARG A 344 17.33 -58.37 13.59
C ARG A 344 17.93 -59.05 14.80
N TYR A 345 17.63 -58.59 16.01
CA TYR A 345 18.00 -59.26 17.28
C TYR A 345 17.03 -60.34 17.72
N GLY A 346 16.08 -60.76 16.87
CA GLY A 346 15.20 -61.89 17.11
C GLY A 346 13.91 -61.57 17.88
N ARG A 347 13.60 -60.29 18.11
CA ARG A 347 12.31 -59.88 18.71
C ARG A 347 11.16 -60.12 17.73
N THR A 348 9.97 -60.46 18.29
CA THR A 348 8.75 -60.49 17.49
C THR A 348 8.34 -59.11 17.06
N LEU A 349 7.42 -58.96 16.08
CA LEU A 349 6.99 -57.68 15.60
C LEU A 349 6.36 -56.82 16.69
N ASP A 350 5.48 -57.45 17.51
CA ASP A 350 4.74 -56.73 18.56
C ASP A 350 5.68 -56.25 19.67
N GLU A 351 6.61 -57.11 20.14
CA GLU A 351 7.64 -56.74 21.11
C GLU A 351 8.53 -55.61 20.56
N ALA A 352 8.90 -55.65 19.29
CA ALA A 352 9.77 -54.65 18.68
C ALA A 352 9.06 -53.29 18.51
N VAL A 353 7.76 -53.27 18.25
CA VAL A 353 6.95 -52.04 18.18
C VAL A 353 6.78 -51.43 19.57
N GLU A 354 6.45 -52.25 20.56
CA GLU A 354 6.26 -51.79 21.96
C GLU A 354 7.56 -51.20 22.53
N GLU A 355 8.69 -51.91 22.33
CA GLU A 355 10.00 -51.48 22.82
C GLU A 355 10.53 -50.25 22.07
N ALA A 356 10.17 -50.05 20.80
CA ALA A 356 10.57 -48.90 20.01
C ALA A 356 9.72 -47.65 20.32
N ALA A 357 8.51 -47.80 20.87
CA ALA A 357 7.61 -46.72 21.23
C ALA A 357 7.82 -46.18 22.66
N MET A 358 8.55 -46.93 23.49
CA MET A 358 9.00 -46.52 24.84
C MET A 358 10.32 -45.77 24.77
#